data_1ec9738bd7f61beef086bd1d72e358b7
#
_entry.id   1ec9738bd7f61beef086bd1d72e358b7
#
_cell.length_a   1.000
_cell.length_b   1.000
_cell.length_c   1.000
_cell.angle_alpha   90.00
_cell.angle_beta   90.00
_cell.angle_gamma   90.00
#
_symmetry.space_group_name_H-M   'P 1'
#
loop_
_entity.id
_entity.type
_entity.pdbx_description
1 polymer ?
#
loop_
_entity_poly.entity_id
_entity_poly.type
_entity_poly.pdbx_seq_one_letter_code
_entity_poly.pdbx_strand_id
1 'polypeptide(L)'
;MATVFQTDKRSGITYAYESVSRWDKEKKQSRSTRTLIGRLDEETGEIVPTDGRMRGEKPHKIPAKAWKPPKYIRLYYGATYLLDAIGDKLGLAEDLQLCFPDMYKEILSLAYYLILEDKNPLYRFEKWGLTHKHPCGEDIPSQRSSEIFSGIGEDAMHQFFRLQGRRRA
;
A
#
# COMPACT_ATOMS: atom_id res chain seq x y z
N MET A 1 30.02 11.12 -36.54
CA MET A 1 29.12 12.15 -35.98
C MET A 1 28.79 13.10 -37.10
N ALA A 2 27.51 13.45 -37.28
CA ALA A 2 27.08 14.36 -38.31
C ALA A 2 26.17 15.42 -37.71
N THR A 3 26.37 16.68 -38.08
CA THR A 3 25.47 17.75 -37.68
C THR A 3 24.29 17.79 -38.64
N VAL A 4 23.08 17.77 -38.14
CA VAL A 4 21.84 17.78 -38.90
C VAL A 4 21.03 19.02 -38.50
N PHE A 5 20.61 19.81 -39.50
CA PHE A 5 19.78 20.97 -39.28
C PHE A 5 18.31 20.63 -39.52
N GLN A 6 17.44 21.10 -38.63
CA GLN A 6 16.01 20.91 -38.76
C GLN A 6 15.28 22.19 -38.44
N THR A 7 14.52 22.70 -39.41
CA THR A 7 13.70 23.91 -39.23
C THR A 7 12.33 23.55 -38.69
N ASP A 8 11.94 24.19 -37.61
CA ASP A 8 10.59 24.07 -37.06
C ASP A 8 9.62 24.90 -37.90
N LYS A 9 8.64 24.23 -38.49
CA LYS A 9 7.64 24.85 -39.37
C LYS A 9 6.74 25.89 -38.68
N ARG A 10 6.62 25.83 -37.33
CA ARG A 10 5.77 26.75 -36.55
C ARG A 10 6.48 28.06 -36.20
N SER A 11 7.74 27.95 -35.80
CA SER A 11 8.54 29.09 -35.33
C SER A 11 9.50 29.65 -36.40
N GLY A 12 9.72 28.91 -37.51
CA GLY A 12 10.72 29.27 -38.53
C GLY A 12 12.16 29.07 -38.07
N ILE A 13 12.40 28.68 -36.83
CA ILE A 13 13.74 28.58 -36.25
C ILE A 13 14.41 27.28 -36.68
N THR A 14 15.68 27.39 -37.16
CA THR A 14 16.49 26.23 -37.51
C THR A 14 17.34 25.79 -36.33
N TYR A 15 17.16 24.53 -35.91
CA TYR A 15 17.92 23.91 -34.82
C TYR A 15 18.99 23.01 -35.39
N ALA A 16 20.17 23.03 -34.73
CA ALA A 16 21.28 22.13 -35.02
C ALA A 16 21.31 20.96 -34.07
N TYR A 17 21.36 19.75 -34.61
CA TYR A 17 21.44 18.50 -33.84
C TYR A 17 22.71 17.73 -34.19
N GLU A 18 23.36 17.16 -33.19
CA GLU A 18 24.36 16.13 -33.37
C GLU A 18 23.67 14.79 -33.56
N SER A 19 23.94 14.12 -34.66
CA SER A 19 23.35 12.81 -34.97
C SER A 19 24.43 11.72 -34.90
N VAL A 20 24.20 10.73 -34.04
CA VAL A 20 25.04 9.55 -33.92
C VAL A 20 24.23 8.35 -34.36
N SER A 21 24.69 7.69 -35.43
CA SER A 21 24.07 6.47 -35.94
C SER A 21 24.69 5.25 -35.29
N ARG A 22 23.84 4.34 -34.81
CA ARG A 22 24.25 3.05 -34.23
C ARG A 22 23.46 1.92 -34.89
N TRP A 23 24.16 0.86 -35.26
CA TRP A 23 23.53 -0.35 -35.78
C TRP A 23 22.94 -1.18 -34.66
N ASP A 24 21.64 -1.42 -34.72
CA ASP A 24 20.92 -2.31 -33.80
C ASP A 24 20.95 -3.75 -34.39
N LYS A 25 21.73 -4.62 -33.76
CA LYS A 25 21.92 -5.99 -34.22
C LYS A 25 20.65 -6.85 -34.09
N GLU A 26 19.81 -6.58 -33.08
CA GLU A 26 18.57 -7.35 -32.86
C GLU A 26 17.50 -7.01 -33.88
N LYS A 27 17.37 -5.75 -34.20
CA LYS A 27 16.34 -5.24 -35.14
C LYS A 27 16.85 -5.12 -36.57
N LYS A 28 18.13 -5.45 -36.80
CA LYS A 28 18.80 -5.36 -38.12
C LYS A 28 18.55 -4.05 -38.84
N GLN A 29 18.58 -2.93 -38.08
CA GLN A 29 18.34 -1.58 -38.62
C GLN A 29 19.27 -0.55 -37.99
N SER A 30 19.59 0.51 -38.74
CA SER A 30 20.30 1.65 -38.21
C SER A 30 19.37 2.54 -37.39
N ARG A 31 19.77 2.88 -36.19
CA ARG A 31 19.10 3.86 -35.34
C ARG A 31 19.98 5.09 -35.14
N SER A 32 19.43 6.27 -35.30
CA SER A 32 20.12 7.52 -35.01
C SER A 32 19.57 8.15 -33.72
N THR A 33 20.47 8.56 -32.85
CA THR A 33 20.15 9.39 -31.68
C THR A 33 20.55 10.81 -32.01
N ARG A 34 19.65 11.78 -31.82
CA ARG A 34 19.89 13.20 -32.08
C ARG A 34 19.93 13.98 -30.79
N THR A 35 20.97 14.76 -30.58
CA THR A 35 21.13 15.65 -29.42
C THR A 35 21.13 17.08 -29.91
N LEU A 36 20.29 17.93 -29.32
CA LEU A 36 20.23 19.35 -29.69
C LEU A 36 21.53 20.04 -29.24
N ILE A 37 22.22 20.72 -30.20
CA ILE A 37 23.44 21.49 -29.93
C ILE A 37 23.08 22.97 -29.74
N GLY A 38 22.19 23.51 -30.58
CA GLY A 38 21.84 24.90 -30.53
C GLY A 38 20.85 25.27 -31.62
N ARG A 39 20.66 26.58 -31.83
CA ARG A 39 19.91 27.13 -32.94
C ARG A 39 20.89 27.77 -33.92
N LEU A 40 20.59 27.71 -35.21
CA LEU A 40 21.32 28.46 -36.24
C LEU A 40 20.86 29.92 -36.20
N ASP A 41 21.79 30.82 -36.04
CA ASP A 41 21.53 32.25 -36.24
C ASP A 41 21.55 32.54 -37.75
N GLU A 42 20.46 33.10 -38.27
CA GLU A 42 20.30 33.36 -39.70
C GLU A 42 21.20 34.51 -40.19
N GLU A 43 21.62 35.44 -39.31
CA GLU A 43 22.46 36.57 -39.66
C GLU A 43 23.94 36.22 -39.69
N THR A 44 24.40 35.43 -38.71
CA THR A 44 25.81 35.07 -38.55
C THR A 44 26.17 33.70 -39.12
N GLY A 45 25.17 32.84 -39.32
CA GLY A 45 25.36 31.46 -39.74
C GLY A 45 26.03 30.56 -38.66
N GLU A 46 26.18 31.08 -37.46
CA GLU A 46 26.80 30.34 -36.35
C GLU A 46 25.74 29.60 -35.51
N ILE A 47 26.17 28.51 -34.88
CA ILE A 47 25.32 27.75 -33.97
C ILE A 47 25.39 28.41 -32.60
N VAL A 48 24.34 29.12 -32.23
CA VAL A 48 24.19 29.72 -30.91
C VAL A 48 23.60 28.69 -29.98
N PRO A 49 24.25 28.37 -28.85
CA PRO A 49 23.67 27.48 -27.84
C PRO A 49 22.29 28.01 -27.46
N THR A 50 21.27 27.19 -27.49
CA THR A 50 19.93 27.59 -27.03
C THR A 50 20.03 27.91 -25.56
N ASP A 51 19.94 29.25 -25.28
CA ASP A 51 20.06 29.70 -23.91
C ASP A 51 19.06 29.02 -23.02
N GLY A 52 19.59 28.26 -22.14
CA GLY A 52 19.21 28.17 -20.80
C GLY A 52 17.79 27.84 -20.49
N ARG A 53 17.23 26.98 -21.11
CA ARG A 53 16.83 25.92 -20.20
C ARG A 53 18.07 25.04 -20.08
N MET A 54 19.13 25.58 -19.45
CA MET A 54 20.00 24.72 -18.68
C MET A 54 19.04 23.69 -18.11
N ARG A 55 19.03 22.49 -18.65
CA ARG A 55 18.72 21.34 -17.83
C ARG A 55 19.86 21.35 -16.83
N GLY A 56 19.68 22.20 -15.80
CA GLY A 56 20.51 22.22 -14.65
C GLY A 56 20.70 20.77 -14.30
N GLU A 57 21.87 20.37 -13.92
CA GLU A 57 22.20 19.02 -13.51
C GLU A 57 20.93 18.40 -12.97
N LYS A 58 20.39 17.41 -13.71
CA LYS A 58 19.09 16.83 -13.33
C LYS A 58 19.22 16.55 -11.87
N PRO A 59 18.40 17.19 -10.98
CA PRO A 59 18.58 17.05 -9.56
C PRO A 59 18.81 15.56 -9.34
N HIS A 60 19.93 15.23 -8.75
CA HIS A 60 20.46 13.87 -8.65
C HIS A 60 19.27 12.97 -8.42
N LYS A 61 18.82 12.23 -9.43
CA LYS A 61 17.64 11.40 -9.30
C LYS A 61 18.01 10.43 -8.23
N ILE A 62 17.59 10.73 -7.00
CA ILE A 62 17.61 9.77 -5.92
C ILE A 62 17.04 8.52 -6.54
N PRO A 63 17.85 7.45 -6.69
CA PRO A 63 17.42 6.29 -7.44
C PRO A 63 16.06 5.91 -6.89
N ALA A 64 15.05 5.77 -7.75
CA ALA A 64 13.66 5.52 -7.36
C ALA A 64 13.52 4.27 -6.45
N LYS A 65 14.58 3.47 -6.34
CA LYS A 65 14.75 2.37 -5.39
C LYS A 65 15.07 2.80 -3.96
N ALA A 66 15.52 4.04 -3.70
CA ALA A 66 16.01 4.44 -2.38
C ALA A 66 14.90 4.97 -1.46
N TRP A 67 13.79 5.48 -1.99
CA TRP A 67 12.67 5.95 -1.18
C TRP A 67 11.42 5.14 -1.48
N LYS A 68 11.18 4.13 -0.65
CA LYS A 68 9.84 3.51 -0.58
C LYS A 68 9.09 4.29 0.48
N PRO A 69 7.96 4.94 0.14
CA PRO A 69 7.13 5.52 1.18
C PRO A 69 6.78 4.43 2.20
N PRO A 70 6.86 4.72 3.50
CA PRO A 70 6.45 3.77 4.50
C PRO A 70 5.00 3.35 4.18
N LYS A 71 4.73 2.05 4.24
CA LYS A 71 3.36 1.55 4.09
C LYS A 71 2.57 2.01 5.31
N TYR A 72 1.76 3.03 5.14
CA TYR A 72 0.80 3.43 6.17
C TYR A 72 -0.42 2.50 6.07
N ILE A 73 -0.68 1.79 7.14
CA ILE A 73 -1.92 1.03 7.31
C ILE A 73 -2.83 1.91 8.16
N ARG A 74 -4.00 2.26 7.64
CA ARG A 74 -5.04 2.96 8.38
C ARG A 74 -6.07 1.95 8.82
N LEU A 75 -6.31 1.85 10.12
CA LEU A 75 -7.31 0.96 10.68
C LEU A 75 -8.45 1.78 11.32
N TYR A 76 -9.67 1.33 11.14
CA TYR A 76 -10.81 1.82 11.90
C TYR A 76 -10.71 1.29 13.33
N TYR A 77 -10.76 2.19 14.32
CA TYR A 77 -10.58 1.81 15.72
C TYR A 77 -11.71 2.33 16.64
N GLY A 78 -12.52 3.30 16.21
CA GLY A 78 -13.49 3.92 17.10
C GLY A 78 -14.49 2.96 17.72
N ALA A 79 -15.16 2.12 16.92
CA ALA A 79 -16.13 1.16 17.40
C ALA A 79 -15.47 0.01 18.20
N THR A 80 -14.35 -0.51 17.71
CA THR A 80 -13.61 -1.58 18.41
C THR A 80 -12.98 -1.09 19.70
N TYR A 81 -12.55 0.18 19.78
CA TYR A 81 -12.13 0.82 21.04
C TYR A 81 -13.23 0.84 22.09
N LEU A 82 -14.47 1.14 21.68
CA LEU A 82 -15.59 1.10 22.60
C LEU A 82 -15.84 -0.32 23.13
N LEU A 83 -15.74 -1.33 22.27
CA LEU A 83 -15.89 -2.73 22.65
C LEU A 83 -14.74 -3.18 23.57
N ASP A 84 -13.50 -2.74 23.31
CA ASP A 84 -12.35 -2.97 24.19
C ASP A 84 -12.65 -2.39 25.60
N ALA A 85 -13.05 -1.12 25.67
CA ALA A 85 -13.34 -0.45 26.94
C ALA A 85 -14.49 -1.11 27.74
N ILE A 86 -15.52 -1.59 27.05
CA ILE A 86 -16.60 -2.35 27.68
C ILE A 86 -16.10 -3.72 28.15
N GLY A 87 -15.33 -4.40 27.30
CA GLY A 87 -14.72 -5.70 27.60
C GLY A 87 -13.83 -5.68 28.82
N ASP A 88 -13.00 -4.64 28.93
CA ASP A 88 -12.11 -4.43 30.09
C ASP A 88 -12.92 -4.19 31.37
N LYS A 89 -13.96 -3.35 31.30
CA LYS A 89 -14.87 -3.10 32.42
C LYS A 89 -15.56 -4.35 32.93
N LEU A 90 -15.89 -5.28 32.03
CA LEU A 90 -16.58 -6.53 32.33
C LEU A 90 -15.62 -7.69 32.63
N GLY A 91 -14.32 -7.50 32.44
CA GLY A 91 -13.32 -8.56 32.60
C GLY A 91 -13.46 -9.69 31.58
N LEU A 92 -13.99 -9.39 30.37
CA LEU A 92 -14.29 -10.40 29.35
C LEU A 92 -13.01 -11.10 28.85
N ALA A 93 -11.97 -10.33 28.61
CA ALA A 93 -10.71 -10.87 28.08
C ALA A 93 -10.05 -11.83 29.11
N GLU A 94 -10.07 -11.47 30.38
CA GLU A 94 -9.50 -12.29 31.46
C GLU A 94 -10.27 -13.61 31.61
N ASP A 95 -11.59 -13.55 31.66
CA ASP A 95 -12.41 -14.75 31.83
C ASP A 95 -12.37 -15.66 30.59
N LEU A 96 -12.32 -15.07 29.38
CA LEU A 96 -12.12 -15.83 28.15
C LEU A 96 -10.73 -16.47 28.10
N GLN A 97 -9.70 -15.79 28.55
CA GLN A 97 -8.35 -16.34 28.59
C GLN A 97 -8.25 -17.54 29.55
N LEU A 98 -8.98 -17.51 30.66
CA LEU A 98 -9.05 -18.65 31.61
C LEU A 98 -9.78 -19.86 31.01
N CYS A 99 -10.81 -19.65 30.20
CA CYS A 99 -11.61 -20.72 29.61
C CYS A 99 -11.07 -21.21 28.27
N PHE A 100 -10.45 -20.31 27.48
CA PHE A 100 -9.98 -20.56 26.12
C PHE A 100 -8.60 -19.93 25.89
N PRO A 101 -7.52 -20.40 26.56
CA PRO A 101 -6.22 -19.74 26.58
C PRO A 101 -5.62 -19.51 25.19
N ASP A 102 -5.80 -20.48 24.28
CA ASP A 102 -5.17 -20.47 22.96
C ASP A 102 -5.95 -19.68 21.90
N MET A 103 -7.24 -19.39 22.13
CA MET A 103 -8.12 -18.81 21.11
C MET A 103 -8.95 -17.59 21.59
N TYR A 104 -8.73 -17.09 22.82
CA TYR A 104 -9.56 -16.01 23.38
C TYR A 104 -9.54 -14.71 22.56
N LYS A 105 -8.37 -14.35 21.98
CA LYS A 105 -8.27 -13.16 21.12
C LYS A 105 -9.01 -13.31 19.82
N GLU A 106 -8.96 -14.49 19.23
CA GLU A 106 -9.69 -14.83 18.02
C GLU A 106 -11.22 -14.78 18.28
N ILE A 107 -11.65 -15.38 19.40
CA ILE A 107 -13.07 -15.35 19.84
C ILE A 107 -13.56 -13.90 20.00
N LEU A 108 -12.79 -13.07 20.71
CA LEU A 108 -13.14 -11.63 20.86
C LEU A 108 -13.21 -10.91 19.52
N SER A 109 -12.27 -11.18 18.62
CA SER A 109 -12.23 -10.54 17.30
C SER A 109 -13.44 -10.92 16.47
N LEU A 110 -13.83 -12.20 16.46
CA LEU A 110 -15.01 -12.68 15.79
C LEU A 110 -16.30 -12.10 16.42
N ALA A 111 -16.34 -11.98 17.75
CA ALA A 111 -17.46 -11.37 18.45
C ALA A 111 -17.61 -9.88 18.07
N TYR A 112 -16.51 -9.13 17.98
CA TYR A 112 -16.53 -7.73 17.53
C TYR A 112 -17.09 -7.60 16.12
N TYR A 113 -16.63 -8.47 15.22
CA TYR A 113 -17.14 -8.50 13.86
C TYR A 113 -18.65 -8.77 13.82
N LEU A 114 -19.13 -9.78 14.55
CA LEU A 114 -20.55 -10.13 14.58
C LEU A 114 -21.44 -9.03 15.18
N ILE A 115 -20.92 -8.27 16.15
CA ILE A 115 -21.64 -7.13 16.75
C ILE A 115 -21.72 -5.96 15.77
N LEU A 116 -20.61 -5.66 15.06
CA LEU A 116 -20.52 -4.47 14.22
C LEU A 116 -21.10 -4.71 12.81
N GLU A 117 -21.10 -5.95 12.34
CA GLU A 117 -21.49 -6.35 10.99
C GLU A 117 -22.65 -7.34 11.01
N ASP A 118 -23.68 -7.06 11.81
CA ASP A 118 -24.82 -7.92 12.19
C ASP A 118 -25.40 -8.82 11.08
N LYS A 119 -25.39 -8.36 9.82
CA LYS A 119 -25.96 -9.11 8.68
C LYS A 119 -24.91 -9.71 7.72
N ASN A 120 -23.66 -9.52 8.02
CA ASN A 120 -22.60 -9.99 7.16
C ASN A 120 -22.15 -11.41 7.52
N PRO A 121 -22.01 -12.29 6.53
CA PRO A 121 -21.55 -13.65 6.77
C PRO A 121 -20.08 -13.68 7.22
N LEU A 122 -19.75 -14.65 8.05
CA LEU A 122 -18.46 -14.76 8.73
C LEU A 122 -17.25 -14.85 7.79
N TYR A 123 -17.40 -15.38 6.56
CA TYR A 123 -16.33 -15.44 5.58
C TYR A 123 -15.81 -14.04 5.15
N ARG A 124 -16.55 -12.97 5.43
CA ARG A 124 -16.12 -11.59 5.18
C ARG A 124 -15.22 -11.02 6.27
N PHE A 125 -15.01 -11.74 7.36
CA PHE A 125 -14.13 -11.32 8.45
C PHE A 125 -12.74 -10.95 7.94
N GLU A 126 -12.15 -11.76 7.05
CA GLU A 126 -10.83 -11.51 6.47
C GLU A 126 -10.70 -10.08 5.92
N LYS A 127 -11.67 -9.65 5.10
CA LYS A 127 -11.67 -8.29 4.56
C LYS A 127 -11.90 -7.21 5.62
N TRP A 128 -12.74 -7.49 6.60
CA TRP A 128 -13.03 -6.57 7.71
C TRP A 128 -11.81 -6.44 8.61
N GLY A 129 -11.15 -7.53 8.97
CA GLY A 129 -9.96 -7.57 9.82
C GLY A 129 -8.79 -6.76 9.25
N LEU A 130 -8.62 -6.74 7.91
CA LEU A 130 -7.60 -5.92 7.25
C LEU A 130 -7.80 -4.40 7.44
N THR A 131 -9.01 -3.97 7.75
CA THR A 131 -9.38 -2.55 7.85
C THR A 131 -9.69 -2.10 9.28
N HIS A 132 -9.89 -3.02 10.20
CA HIS A 132 -10.27 -2.72 11.59
C HIS A 132 -9.20 -3.20 12.57
N LYS A 133 -8.97 -2.41 13.62
CA LYS A 133 -8.15 -2.87 14.73
C LYS A 133 -8.99 -3.78 15.61
N HIS A 134 -8.55 -5.01 15.85
CA HIS A 134 -9.24 -6.02 16.66
C HIS A 134 -8.26 -6.78 17.55
N PRO A 135 -8.72 -7.48 18.60
CA PRO A 135 -7.86 -8.08 19.64
C PRO A 135 -6.81 -9.08 19.14
N CYS A 136 -7.13 -9.88 18.12
CA CYS A 136 -6.17 -10.82 17.53
C CYS A 136 -5.08 -10.08 16.74
N GLY A 137 -5.46 -9.05 15.96
CA GLY A 137 -4.54 -8.29 15.13
C GLY A 137 -3.99 -9.04 13.91
N GLU A 138 -4.34 -10.29 13.74
CA GLU A 138 -3.96 -11.17 12.65
C GLU A 138 -5.19 -11.60 11.84
N ASP A 139 -4.96 -12.05 10.62
CA ASP A 139 -6.03 -12.54 9.78
C ASP A 139 -6.59 -13.87 10.33
N ILE A 140 -7.92 -14.00 10.29
CA ILE A 140 -8.64 -15.23 10.68
C ILE A 140 -9.37 -15.76 9.44
N PRO A 141 -8.78 -16.70 8.70
CA PRO A 141 -9.40 -17.30 7.54
C PRO A 141 -10.71 -18.03 7.89
N SER A 142 -11.60 -18.16 6.92
CA SER A 142 -12.90 -18.82 7.12
C SER A 142 -12.80 -20.25 7.69
N GLN A 143 -11.78 -21.01 7.30
CA GLN A 143 -11.52 -22.32 7.87
C GLN A 143 -11.18 -22.21 9.36
N ARG A 144 -10.30 -21.28 9.73
CA ARG A 144 -9.92 -21.05 11.13
C ARG A 144 -11.11 -20.64 11.98
N SER A 145 -11.99 -19.80 11.44
CA SER A 145 -13.23 -19.44 12.13
C SER A 145 -14.09 -20.66 12.46
N SER A 146 -14.21 -21.61 11.53
CA SER A 146 -14.96 -22.85 11.73
C SER A 146 -14.30 -23.74 12.81
N GLU A 147 -12.97 -23.81 12.81
CA GLU A 147 -12.20 -24.56 13.83
C GLU A 147 -12.41 -23.95 15.23
N ILE A 148 -12.40 -22.61 15.34
CA ILE A 148 -12.66 -21.92 16.61
C ILE A 148 -14.05 -22.28 17.14
N PHE A 149 -15.08 -22.19 16.33
CA PHE A 149 -16.44 -22.54 16.76
C PHE A 149 -16.57 -24.02 17.16
N SER A 150 -15.89 -24.92 16.43
CA SER A 150 -15.86 -26.34 16.79
C SER A 150 -15.08 -26.61 18.08
N GLY A 151 -14.12 -25.75 18.41
CA GLY A 151 -13.30 -25.85 19.62
C GLY A 151 -13.96 -25.28 20.89
N ILE A 152 -15.09 -24.58 20.76
CA ILE A 152 -15.84 -24.06 21.92
C ILE A 152 -16.65 -25.19 22.53
N GLY A 153 -16.08 -25.83 23.57
CA GLY A 153 -16.73 -26.88 24.31
C GLY A 153 -17.79 -26.32 25.28
N GLU A 154 -18.85 -27.11 25.53
CA GLU A 154 -19.95 -26.73 26.45
C GLU A 154 -19.45 -26.44 27.88
N ASP A 155 -18.55 -27.24 28.40
CA ASP A 155 -18.01 -27.05 29.75
C ASP A 155 -17.26 -25.74 29.92
N ALA A 156 -16.41 -25.38 28.94
CA ALA A 156 -15.68 -24.12 28.95
C ALA A 156 -16.62 -22.93 28.80
N MET A 157 -17.64 -23.06 27.96
CA MET A 157 -18.68 -22.05 27.80
C MET A 157 -19.46 -21.84 29.11
N HIS A 158 -19.87 -22.92 29.79
CA HIS A 158 -20.53 -22.83 31.09
C HIS A 158 -19.64 -22.23 32.17
N GLN A 159 -18.35 -22.58 32.17
CA GLN A 159 -17.37 -21.97 33.06
C GLN A 159 -17.27 -20.44 32.83
N PHE A 160 -17.17 -20.00 31.60
CA PHE A 160 -17.14 -18.59 31.26
C PHE A 160 -18.37 -17.84 31.77
N PHE A 161 -19.57 -18.36 31.55
CA PHE A 161 -20.79 -17.73 32.06
C PHE A 161 -20.86 -17.72 33.62
N ARG A 162 -20.33 -18.71 34.29
CA ARG A 162 -20.22 -18.69 35.75
C ARG A 162 -19.28 -17.61 36.25
N LEU A 163 -18.12 -17.42 35.60
CA LEU A 163 -17.18 -16.34 35.94
C LEU A 163 -17.82 -14.98 35.75
N GLN A 164 -18.46 -14.75 34.61
CA GLN A 164 -19.17 -13.50 34.34
C GLN A 164 -20.33 -13.26 35.32
N GLY A 165 -21.07 -14.30 35.72
CA GLY A 165 -22.11 -14.18 36.73
C GLY A 165 -21.57 -13.74 38.09
N ARG A 166 -20.41 -14.25 38.52
CA ARG A 166 -19.75 -13.87 39.79
C ARG A 166 -19.24 -12.43 39.79
N ARG A 167 -18.81 -11.89 38.64
CA ARG A 167 -18.36 -10.50 38.55
C ARG A 167 -19.49 -9.48 38.67
N ARG A 168 -20.73 -9.90 38.40
CA ARG A 168 -21.94 -9.05 38.44
C ARG A 168 -22.73 -9.14 39.74
N ALA A 169 -22.44 -10.12 40.60
CA ALA A 169 -23.05 -10.31 41.93
C ALA A 169 -22.31 -9.46 42.97
#